data_901981981eab0b14d7a3676ba6132c87
#
_entry.id   901981981eab0b14d7a3676ba6132c87
#
_cell.length_a   1.000
_cell.length_b   1.000
_cell.length_c   1.000
_cell.angle_alpha   90.00
_cell.angle_beta   90.00
_cell.angle_gamma   90.00
#
_symmetry.space_group_name_H-M   'P 1'
#
loop_
_entity.id
_entity.type
_entity.pdbx_description
1 polymer ?
#
loop_
_entity_poly.entity_id
_entity_poly.type
_entity_poly.pdbx_seq_one_letter_code
_entity_poly.pdbx_strand_id
1 'polypeptide(L)'
;MSIFVQLIKRIKIMANYWGYRICTEDSPFFWEEIQAGRLRQGWGYKPEHNLKDSKADDGSRRNMRMLEVKKGDYILVPRVPEWDDVCILEATEDWYTGYRFEIPERYGDYGHIFPVKLIKAFNRHHLNVSADIRSTLKNVGRFWNINHVKESVDKILLSDQQHSERAYTKNTFEGSLNEAFNQSFNERYFADKLFENLCRNNNAAEWEYTLTLGLRSLFPAPFEVKKTGGTTEVHHGTDILISFQSPFSEIKHAI
;
A
#
# COMPACT_ATOMS: atom_id res chain seq x y z
N MET A 1 -1.38 32.81 10.71
CA MET A 1 -0.87 31.42 10.59
C MET A 1 0.49 31.37 11.25
N SER A 2 0.66 30.56 12.31
CA SER A 2 1.86 30.56 13.18
C SER A 2 3.11 30.16 12.39
N ILE A 3 4.26 30.80 12.69
CA ILE A 3 5.60 30.46 12.15
C ILE A 3 5.90 28.96 12.32
N PHE A 4 5.41 28.37 13.41
CA PHE A 4 5.52 26.93 13.70
C PHE A 4 4.81 26.06 12.64
N VAL A 5 3.62 26.45 12.18
CA VAL A 5 2.87 25.75 11.11
C VAL A 5 3.58 25.88 9.76
N GLN A 6 4.21 27.01 9.51
CA GLN A 6 5.02 27.20 8.28
C GLN A 6 6.31 26.39 8.32
N LEU A 7 6.95 26.26 9.49
CA LEU A 7 8.16 25.46 9.66
C LEU A 7 7.87 23.97 9.49
N ILE A 8 6.78 23.46 10.09
CA ILE A 8 6.32 22.08 9.92
C ILE A 8 5.99 21.79 8.44
N LYS A 9 5.30 22.70 7.75
CA LYS A 9 5.07 22.59 6.31
C LYS A 9 6.36 22.55 5.50
N ARG A 10 7.36 23.35 5.85
CA ARG A 10 8.64 23.42 5.14
C ARG A 10 9.48 22.17 5.33
N ILE A 11 9.48 21.58 6.52
CA ILE A 11 10.16 20.30 6.81
C ILE A 11 9.47 19.15 6.06
N LYS A 12 8.13 19.11 6.02
CA LYS A 12 7.37 18.13 5.24
C LYS A 12 7.57 18.22 3.73
N ILE A 13 7.91 19.38 3.19
CA ILE A 13 8.16 19.57 1.73
C ILE A 13 9.41 18.80 1.27
N MET A 14 10.35 18.52 2.15
CA MET A 14 11.63 17.87 1.83
C MET A 14 11.67 16.36 2.16
N ALA A 15 10.70 15.83 2.91
CA ALA A 15 10.67 14.41 3.26
C ALA A 15 10.35 13.53 2.05
N ASN A 16 11.07 12.42 1.89
CA ASN A 16 10.73 11.38 0.96
C ASN A 16 9.78 10.37 1.61
N TYR A 17 9.05 9.65 0.76
CA TYR A 17 8.12 8.62 1.15
C TYR A 17 8.53 7.30 0.51
N TRP A 18 8.59 6.27 1.33
CA TRP A 18 9.11 4.96 0.96
C TRP A 18 8.09 3.87 1.30
N GLY A 19 7.96 2.90 0.41
CA GLY A 19 7.28 1.65 0.68
C GLY A 19 8.31 0.61 1.12
N TYR A 20 7.94 -0.20 2.11
CA TYR A 20 8.81 -1.20 2.69
C TYR A 20 8.04 -2.50 2.91
N ARG A 21 8.58 -3.62 2.44
CA ARG A 21 7.93 -4.92 2.54
C ARG A 21 8.62 -5.82 3.54
N ILE A 22 7.87 -6.36 4.47
CA ILE A 22 8.31 -7.36 5.43
C ILE A 22 8.02 -8.79 4.94
N CYS A 23 8.61 -9.79 5.60
CA CYS A 23 8.13 -11.16 5.58
C CYS A 23 6.86 -11.26 6.43
N THR A 24 5.75 -11.66 5.82
CA THR A 24 4.44 -11.64 6.50
C THR A 24 4.26 -12.78 7.51
N GLU A 25 5.01 -13.86 7.36
CA GLU A 25 5.02 -14.99 8.29
C GLU A 25 5.58 -14.59 9.65
N ASP A 26 6.51 -13.61 9.67
CA ASP A 26 7.16 -13.08 10.86
C ASP A 26 6.58 -11.71 11.29
N SER A 27 5.37 -11.35 10.85
CA SER A 27 4.72 -10.07 11.17
C SER A 27 4.72 -9.72 12.67
N PRO A 28 4.48 -10.65 13.63
CA PRO A 28 4.57 -10.35 15.05
C PRO A 28 5.95 -9.88 15.48
N PHE A 29 7.02 -10.50 14.97
CA PHE A 29 8.39 -10.08 15.25
C PHE A 29 8.66 -8.66 14.73
N PHE A 30 8.25 -8.38 13.49
CA PHE A 30 8.41 -7.03 12.94
C PHE A 30 7.63 -5.98 13.73
N TRP A 31 6.45 -6.35 14.24
CA TRP A 31 5.67 -5.45 15.08
C TRP A 31 6.39 -5.12 16.40
N GLU A 32 6.94 -6.11 17.10
CA GLU A 32 7.73 -5.91 18.31
C GLU A 32 8.96 -5.02 18.05
N GLU A 33 9.67 -5.26 16.95
CA GLU A 33 10.85 -4.47 16.57
C GLU A 33 10.48 -3.01 16.22
N ILE A 34 9.39 -2.79 15.50
CA ILE A 34 8.88 -1.46 15.18
C ILE A 34 8.51 -0.69 16.45
N GLN A 35 7.83 -1.34 17.39
CA GLN A 35 7.53 -0.73 18.70
C GLN A 35 8.77 -0.39 19.50
N ALA A 36 9.84 -1.17 19.36
CA ALA A 36 11.15 -0.92 19.94
C ALA A 36 11.99 0.10 19.16
N GLY A 37 11.43 0.73 18.13
CA GLY A 37 12.10 1.77 17.33
C GLY A 37 13.07 1.22 16.28
N ARG A 38 12.93 -0.02 15.88
CA ARG A 38 13.79 -0.72 14.92
C ARG A 38 12.98 -1.26 13.75
N LEU A 39 13.38 -0.96 12.53
CA LEU A 39 12.87 -1.62 11.35
C LEU A 39 13.93 -2.60 10.85
N ARG A 40 13.60 -3.88 10.79
CA ARG A 40 14.54 -4.91 10.37
C ARG A 40 14.32 -5.35 8.93
N GLN A 41 15.41 -5.74 8.27
CA GLN A 41 15.39 -6.31 6.92
C GLN A 41 16.14 -7.63 6.87
N GLY A 42 15.60 -8.57 6.09
CA GLY A 42 16.22 -9.84 5.78
C GLY A 42 17.44 -9.73 4.86
N TRP A 43 18.04 -10.88 4.55
CA TRP A 43 19.33 -11.03 3.87
C TRP A 43 20.51 -10.56 4.73
N GLY A 44 20.33 -10.59 6.04
CA GLY A 44 21.31 -10.24 7.03
C GLY A 44 21.62 -11.43 7.95
N TYR A 45 21.94 -12.60 7.38
CA TYR A 45 22.16 -13.86 8.11
C TYR A 45 23.63 -14.24 8.29
N LYS A 46 24.56 -13.40 7.85
CA LYS A 46 26.01 -13.55 8.01
C LYS A 46 26.66 -12.21 8.32
N PRO A 47 27.76 -12.18 9.09
CA PRO A 47 28.49 -10.93 9.38
C PRO A 47 28.89 -10.15 8.13
N GLU A 48 29.25 -10.84 7.04
CA GLU A 48 29.68 -10.25 5.77
C GLU A 48 28.55 -9.49 5.04
N HIS A 49 27.30 -9.69 5.45
CA HIS A 49 26.14 -8.98 4.91
C HIS A 49 25.95 -7.57 5.48
N ASN A 50 26.79 -7.16 6.42
CA ASN A 50 26.75 -5.79 6.94
C ASN A 50 26.94 -4.78 5.81
N LEU A 51 25.97 -3.88 5.62
CA LEU A 51 25.97 -2.91 4.51
C LEU A 51 27.10 -1.88 4.60
N LYS A 52 27.73 -1.74 5.75
CA LYS A 52 28.91 -0.87 5.93
C LYS A 52 30.21 -1.55 5.52
N ASP A 53 30.21 -2.86 5.36
CA ASP A 53 31.35 -3.60 4.91
C ASP A 53 31.32 -3.71 3.37
N SER A 54 32.32 -3.20 2.71
CA SER A 54 32.35 -3.02 1.23
C SER A 54 32.31 -4.30 0.40
N LYS A 55 32.18 -5.46 1.01
CA LYS A 55 32.16 -6.78 0.39
C LYS A 55 30.78 -7.46 0.47
N ALA A 56 29.69 -6.68 0.59
CA ALA A 56 28.36 -7.24 0.58
C ALA A 56 28.11 -8.07 -0.67
N ASP A 57 27.59 -9.29 -0.50
CA ASP A 57 27.16 -10.14 -1.60
C ASP A 57 25.95 -9.56 -2.35
N ASP A 58 25.51 -10.20 -3.44
CA ASP A 58 24.38 -9.71 -4.24
C ASP A 58 23.07 -9.58 -3.46
N GLY A 59 22.87 -10.40 -2.42
CA GLY A 59 21.69 -10.33 -1.55
C GLY A 59 21.65 -9.04 -0.74
N SER A 60 22.74 -8.72 -0.08
CA SER A 60 22.89 -7.49 0.73
C SER A 60 22.91 -6.24 -0.13
N ARG A 61 23.50 -6.29 -1.32
CA ARG A 61 23.55 -5.17 -2.26
C ARG A 61 22.18 -4.57 -2.55
N ARG A 62 21.16 -5.40 -2.65
CA ARG A 62 19.77 -4.93 -2.87
C ARG A 62 19.24 -4.07 -1.73
N ASN A 63 19.81 -4.19 -0.55
CA ASN A 63 19.43 -3.41 0.63
C ASN A 63 20.21 -2.09 0.73
N MET A 64 21.30 -1.90 -0.04
CA MET A 64 22.12 -0.68 -0.01
C MET A 64 21.31 0.59 -0.25
N ARG A 65 20.29 0.52 -1.12
CA ARG A 65 19.41 1.65 -1.40
C ARG A 65 18.66 2.16 -0.16
N MET A 66 18.46 1.32 0.85
CA MET A 66 17.82 1.73 2.10
C MET A 66 18.66 2.76 2.86
N LEU A 67 19.99 2.77 2.68
CA LEU A 67 20.88 3.75 3.28
C LEU A 67 20.68 5.19 2.72
N GLU A 68 19.89 5.35 1.66
CA GLU A 68 19.52 6.67 1.11
C GLU A 68 18.48 7.41 1.97
N VAL A 69 17.77 6.69 2.85
CA VAL A 69 16.73 7.25 3.71
C VAL A 69 17.33 8.27 4.66
N LYS A 70 16.68 9.44 4.75
CA LYS A 70 17.10 10.55 5.59
C LYS A 70 16.22 10.68 6.82
N LYS A 71 16.77 11.27 7.85
CA LYS A 71 15.99 11.65 9.04
C LYS A 71 14.76 12.46 8.63
N GLY A 72 13.59 12.06 9.14
CA GLY A 72 12.31 12.68 8.82
C GLY A 72 11.62 12.15 7.56
N ASP A 73 12.23 11.22 6.81
CA ASP A 73 11.55 10.48 5.76
C ASP A 73 10.50 9.54 6.35
N TYR A 74 9.42 9.30 5.59
CA TYR A 74 8.33 8.41 6.00
C TYR A 74 8.41 7.07 5.30
N ILE A 75 8.15 5.99 6.05
CA ILE A 75 8.19 4.62 5.55
C ILE A 75 6.84 3.96 5.82
N LEU A 76 6.17 3.49 4.77
CA LEU A 76 4.94 2.72 4.86
C LEU A 76 5.25 1.24 4.84
N VAL A 77 4.84 0.54 5.90
CA VAL A 77 5.04 -0.90 6.06
C VAL A 77 3.67 -1.59 6.07
N PRO A 78 3.23 -2.22 4.97
CA PRO A 78 1.97 -2.94 4.92
C PRO A 78 2.04 -4.26 5.67
N ARG A 79 0.86 -4.73 6.12
CA ARG A 79 0.63 -6.01 6.78
C ARG A 79 1.24 -6.10 8.19
N VAL A 80 1.28 -4.96 8.87
CA VAL A 80 1.71 -4.84 10.27
C VAL A 80 0.79 -3.82 10.98
N PRO A 81 0.29 -4.13 12.16
CA PRO A 81 0.40 -5.38 12.93
C PRO A 81 -0.40 -6.53 12.33
N GLU A 82 -1.49 -6.27 11.62
CA GLU A 82 -2.36 -7.28 11.00
C GLU A 82 -2.32 -7.21 9.47
N TRP A 83 -2.94 -8.19 8.81
CA TRP A 83 -2.91 -8.33 7.35
C TRP A 83 -3.40 -7.09 6.59
N ASP A 84 -4.43 -6.44 7.08
CA ASP A 84 -5.01 -5.26 6.44
C ASP A 84 -4.46 -3.94 6.97
N ASP A 85 -3.55 -3.99 7.91
CA ASP A 85 -2.96 -2.80 8.50
C ASP A 85 -1.73 -2.32 7.74
N VAL A 86 -1.45 -1.04 7.93
CA VAL A 86 -0.27 -0.36 7.40
C VAL A 86 0.30 0.53 8.49
N CYS A 87 1.58 0.38 8.80
CA CYS A 87 2.28 1.31 9.67
C CYS A 87 2.92 2.44 8.87
N ILE A 88 2.82 3.66 9.39
CA ILE A 88 3.64 4.80 8.96
C ILE A 88 4.72 5.00 10.02
N LEU A 89 5.95 4.87 9.57
CA LEU A 89 7.13 5.09 10.38
C LEU A 89 7.82 6.38 9.91
N GLU A 90 8.55 7.01 10.82
CA GLU A 90 9.46 8.12 10.52
C GLU A 90 10.89 7.68 10.81
N ALA A 91 11.82 7.92 9.91
CA ALA A 91 13.24 7.71 10.14
C ALA A 91 13.75 8.70 11.20
N THR A 92 14.25 8.19 12.32
CA THR A 92 14.73 9.03 13.45
C THR A 92 16.13 9.58 13.22
N GLU A 93 16.88 8.95 12.32
CA GLU A 93 18.23 9.33 11.90
C GLU A 93 18.39 9.08 10.41
N ASP A 94 19.42 9.65 9.78
CA ASP A 94 19.85 9.20 8.46
C ASP A 94 20.24 7.72 8.55
N TRP A 95 19.65 6.87 7.73
CA TRP A 95 19.91 5.43 7.84
C TRP A 95 21.36 5.06 7.56
N TYR A 96 22.07 5.84 6.75
CA TYR A 96 23.52 5.63 6.56
C TYR A 96 24.32 5.69 7.88
N THR A 97 23.99 6.62 8.78
CA THR A 97 24.66 6.79 10.07
C THR A 97 24.06 5.92 11.17
N GLY A 98 22.74 5.86 11.23
CA GLY A 98 21.98 5.13 12.25
C GLY A 98 21.87 3.63 12.04
N TYR A 99 22.23 3.12 10.86
CA TYR A 99 22.20 1.69 10.55
C TYR A 99 23.06 0.87 11.50
N ARG A 100 22.51 -0.24 11.97
CA ARG A 100 23.18 -1.25 12.77
C ARG A 100 23.01 -2.62 12.15
N PHE A 101 23.91 -3.53 12.50
CA PHE A 101 23.84 -4.93 12.05
C PHE A 101 23.94 -5.86 13.24
N GLU A 102 22.91 -6.66 13.47
CA GLU A 102 22.81 -7.63 14.54
C GLU A 102 21.81 -8.73 14.15
N ILE A 103 22.29 -9.95 14.03
CA ILE A 103 21.46 -11.12 13.65
C ILE A 103 20.71 -11.60 14.90
N PRO A 104 19.37 -11.59 14.91
CA PRO A 104 18.61 -12.10 16.05
C PRO A 104 18.73 -13.62 16.13
N GLU A 105 19.10 -14.15 17.30
CA GLU A 105 19.35 -15.59 17.51
C GLU A 105 18.18 -16.47 17.09
N ARG A 106 16.94 -16.04 17.38
CA ARG A 106 15.73 -16.82 17.13
C ARG A 106 15.46 -17.05 15.63
N TYR A 107 15.81 -16.09 14.78
CA TYR A 107 15.43 -16.10 13.37
C TYR A 107 16.59 -16.43 12.42
N GLY A 108 17.83 -16.23 12.85
CA GLY A 108 19.03 -16.47 12.03
C GLY A 108 19.14 -15.59 10.78
N ASP A 109 18.25 -14.61 10.62
CA ASP A 109 18.20 -13.60 9.56
C ASP A 109 17.69 -12.27 10.14
N TYR A 110 17.38 -11.29 9.32
CA TYR A 110 16.91 -9.93 9.71
C TYR A 110 17.96 -9.10 10.44
N GLY A 111 19.25 -9.33 10.12
CA GLY A 111 20.38 -8.64 10.78
C GLY A 111 20.46 -7.14 10.50
N HIS A 112 19.85 -6.64 9.43
CA HIS A 112 19.86 -5.20 9.13
C HIS A 112 18.84 -4.46 10.01
N ILE A 113 19.28 -3.41 10.70
CA ILE A 113 18.47 -2.61 11.62
C ILE A 113 18.53 -1.15 11.20
N PHE A 114 17.36 -0.57 11.00
CA PHE A 114 17.18 0.84 10.64
C PHE A 114 16.40 1.57 11.74
N PRO A 115 16.88 2.75 12.22
CA PRO A 115 16.23 3.48 13.29
C PRO A 115 14.96 4.16 12.80
N VAL A 116 13.85 3.88 13.48
CA VAL A 116 12.54 4.41 13.13
C VAL A 116 11.73 4.76 14.37
N LYS A 117 10.65 5.52 14.16
CA LYS A 117 9.60 5.77 15.14
C LYS A 117 8.26 5.47 14.50
N LEU A 118 7.44 4.69 15.18
CA LEU A 118 6.04 4.50 14.80
C LEU A 118 5.27 5.81 14.98
N ILE A 119 4.68 6.32 13.89
CA ILE A 119 3.87 7.52 13.90
C ILE A 119 2.40 7.16 13.95
N LYS A 120 1.98 6.21 13.10
CA LYS A 120 0.58 5.81 12.99
C LYS A 120 0.46 4.40 12.42
N ALA A 121 -0.59 3.69 12.83
CA ALA A 121 -1.08 2.51 12.14
C ALA A 121 -2.50 2.77 11.66
N PHE A 122 -2.85 2.27 10.48
CA PHE A 122 -4.18 2.44 9.90
C PHE A 122 -4.57 1.21 9.08
N ASN A 123 -5.87 0.97 8.95
CA ASN A 123 -6.37 -0.09 8.07
C ASN A 123 -6.40 0.41 6.62
N ARG A 124 -5.83 -0.37 5.67
CA ARG A 124 -5.76 -0.02 4.24
C ARG A 124 -7.12 0.19 3.57
N HIS A 125 -8.17 -0.39 4.13
CA HIS A 125 -9.55 -0.31 3.64
C HIS A 125 -10.36 0.81 4.30
N HIS A 126 -9.70 1.66 5.10
CA HIS A 126 -10.37 2.80 5.69
C HIS A 126 -10.77 3.83 4.62
N LEU A 127 -11.90 4.51 4.83
CA LEU A 127 -12.49 5.50 3.90
C LEU A 127 -11.51 6.58 3.44
N ASN A 128 -10.63 7.03 4.33
CA ASN A 128 -9.65 8.09 4.02
C ASN A 128 -8.41 7.57 3.30
N VAL A 129 -8.31 6.27 3.05
CA VAL A 129 -7.21 5.68 2.32
C VAL A 129 -7.56 5.63 0.84
N SER A 130 -6.90 6.47 0.07
CA SER A 130 -7.11 6.57 -1.37
C SER A 130 -6.66 5.32 -2.13
N ALA A 131 -7.23 5.11 -3.31
CA ALA A 131 -6.93 3.95 -4.15
C ALA A 131 -5.47 3.90 -4.61
N ASP A 132 -4.82 5.06 -4.79
CA ASP A 132 -3.41 5.17 -5.17
C ASP A 132 -2.48 4.59 -4.08
N ILE A 133 -2.77 4.83 -2.78
CA ILE A 133 -2.04 4.19 -1.68
C ILE A 133 -2.24 2.68 -1.73
N ARG A 134 -3.48 2.19 -1.85
CA ARG A 134 -3.74 0.75 -1.93
C ARG A 134 -3.05 0.08 -3.11
N SER A 135 -2.99 0.76 -4.26
CA SER A 135 -2.28 0.29 -5.44
C SER A 135 -0.77 0.23 -5.22
N THR A 136 -0.19 1.31 -4.70
CA THR A 136 1.24 1.41 -4.41
C THR A 136 1.72 0.34 -3.41
N LEU A 137 0.91 0.00 -2.41
CA LEU A 137 1.25 -1.04 -1.41
C LEU A 137 1.19 -2.47 -1.95
N LYS A 138 0.67 -2.70 -3.16
CA LYS A 138 0.73 -4.00 -3.85
C LYS A 138 2.09 -4.28 -4.51
N ASN A 139 3.00 -3.31 -4.54
CA ASN A 139 4.33 -3.49 -5.14
C ASN A 139 5.04 -4.71 -4.52
N VAL A 140 5.64 -5.53 -5.38
CA VAL A 140 6.36 -6.75 -4.98
C VAL A 140 7.81 -6.48 -4.55
N GLY A 141 8.32 -5.27 -4.78
CA GLY A 141 9.64 -4.84 -4.36
C GLY A 141 9.78 -4.82 -2.84
N ARG A 142 11.01 -4.95 -2.33
CA ARG A 142 11.30 -4.84 -0.90
C ARG A 142 11.23 -3.41 -0.39
N PHE A 143 11.74 -2.50 -1.20
CA PHE A 143 11.90 -1.09 -0.88
C PHE A 143 11.77 -0.25 -2.14
N TRP A 144 10.86 0.72 -2.13
CA TRP A 144 10.58 1.55 -3.30
C TRP A 144 10.13 2.96 -2.91
N ASN A 145 10.37 3.91 -3.80
CA ASN A 145 9.91 5.28 -3.62
C ASN A 145 8.41 5.39 -3.90
N ILE A 146 7.70 6.12 -3.04
CA ILE A 146 6.26 6.38 -3.15
C ILE A 146 5.92 7.87 -3.07
N ASN A 147 6.83 8.75 -3.47
CA ASN A 147 6.61 10.19 -3.44
C ASN A 147 5.39 10.62 -4.27
N HIS A 148 4.98 9.84 -5.26
CA HIS A 148 3.80 10.12 -6.08
C HIS A 148 2.48 10.06 -5.28
N VAL A 149 2.44 9.39 -4.13
CA VAL A 149 1.28 9.33 -3.22
C VAL A 149 1.47 10.16 -1.94
N LYS A 150 2.47 11.02 -1.90
CA LYS A 150 2.83 11.86 -0.74
C LYS A 150 1.63 12.59 -0.16
N GLU A 151 0.84 13.28 -0.99
CA GLU A 151 -0.31 14.05 -0.53
C GLU A 151 -1.38 13.18 0.13
N SER A 152 -1.58 11.96 -0.39
CA SER A 152 -2.52 11.00 0.17
C SER A 152 -2.04 10.48 1.53
N VAL A 153 -0.74 10.23 1.69
CA VAL A 153 -0.14 9.84 2.98
C VAL A 153 -0.23 10.99 3.99
N ASP A 154 0.03 12.23 3.57
CA ASP A 154 -0.08 13.41 4.45
C ASP A 154 -1.51 13.59 4.98
N LYS A 155 -2.54 13.31 4.18
CA LYS A 155 -3.94 13.33 4.63
C LYS A 155 -4.19 12.31 5.74
N ILE A 156 -3.63 11.09 5.60
CA ILE A 156 -3.73 10.06 6.64
C ILE A 156 -3.02 10.51 7.93
N LEU A 157 -1.82 11.10 7.82
CA LEU A 157 -1.07 11.60 8.97
C LEU A 157 -1.82 12.69 9.73
N LEU A 158 -2.59 13.52 9.02
CA LEU A 158 -3.36 14.62 9.61
C LEU A 158 -4.74 14.18 10.14
N SER A 159 -5.22 13.01 9.79
CA SER A 159 -6.51 12.50 10.26
C SER A 159 -6.42 12.06 11.73
N ASP A 160 -7.45 12.32 12.53
CA ASP A 160 -7.52 11.95 13.96
C ASP A 160 -7.77 10.45 14.20
N GLN A 161 -7.72 9.66 13.14
CA GLN A 161 -8.02 8.24 13.21
C GLN A 161 -6.94 7.48 13.96
N GLN A 162 -7.31 7.00 15.13
CA GLN A 162 -6.59 5.95 15.82
C GLN A 162 -6.94 4.59 15.19
N HIS A 163 -5.97 3.69 15.25
CA HIS A 163 -6.12 2.27 14.97
C HIS A 163 -7.39 1.73 15.60
N SER A 164 -8.18 0.98 14.87
CA SER A 164 -9.03 -0.09 15.39
C SER A 164 -10.51 -0.09 15.04
N GLU A 165 -11.08 0.92 14.51
CA GLU A 165 -12.37 0.65 13.91
C GLU A 165 -12.12 0.07 12.51
N ARG A 166 -12.23 -1.25 12.39
CA ARG A 166 -12.59 -1.88 11.12
C ARG A 166 -13.87 -1.22 10.64
N ALA A 167 -13.77 -0.01 10.14
CA ALA A 167 -14.78 0.53 9.29
C ALA A 167 -14.83 -0.39 8.07
N TYR A 168 -15.57 -1.48 8.23
CA TYR A 168 -16.08 -2.27 7.12
C TYR A 168 -17.05 -1.39 6.33
N THR A 169 -16.55 -0.30 5.84
CA THR A 169 -17.04 0.16 4.58
C THR A 169 -16.57 -0.91 3.62
N LYS A 170 -17.46 -1.82 3.39
CA LYS A 170 -17.35 -2.69 2.25
C LYS A 170 -16.78 -1.84 1.14
N ASN A 171 -15.58 -2.15 0.64
CA ASN A 171 -15.14 -1.74 -0.68
C ASN A 171 -16.04 -2.47 -1.68
N THR A 172 -17.31 -2.23 -1.56
CA THR A 172 -18.34 -2.60 -2.51
C THR A 172 -18.48 -1.40 -3.42
N PHE A 173 -18.75 -1.64 -4.65
CA PHE A 173 -19.15 -0.60 -5.60
C PHE A 173 -20.19 0.35 -5.00
N GLU A 174 -21.16 -0.21 -4.36
CA GLU A 174 -22.25 0.50 -3.71
C GLU A 174 -21.74 1.49 -2.64
N GLY A 175 -20.78 1.08 -1.80
CA GLY A 175 -20.15 1.96 -0.83
C GLY A 175 -19.34 3.08 -1.47
N SER A 176 -18.52 2.76 -2.48
CA SER A 176 -17.74 3.76 -3.23
C SER A 176 -18.62 4.71 -4.04
N LEU A 177 -19.70 4.19 -4.62
CA LEU A 177 -20.67 5.00 -5.36
C LEU A 177 -21.41 5.96 -4.44
N ASN A 178 -21.92 5.48 -3.31
CA ASN A 178 -22.63 6.30 -2.33
C ASN A 178 -21.70 7.39 -1.75
N GLU A 179 -20.45 7.07 -1.45
CA GLU A 179 -19.49 8.05 -0.97
C GLU A 179 -19.17 9.09 -2.04
N ALA A 180 -18.84 8.66 -3.26
CA ALA A 180 -18.55 9.58 -4.36
C ALA A 180 -19.78 10.46 -4.68
N PHE A 181 -20.99 9.90 -4.61
CA PHE A 181 -22.24 10.64 -4.77
C PHE A 181 -22.39 11.70 -3.69
N ASN A 182 -22.25 11.34 -2.42
CA ASN A 182 -22.37 12.28 -1.30
C ASN A 182 -21.32 13.40 -1.36
N GLN A 183 -20.08 13.08 -1.76
CA GLN A 183 -19.00 14.06 -1.93
C GLN A 183 -19.26 15.03 -3.08
N SER A 184 -20.01 14.62 -4.09
CA SER A 184 -20.25 15.39 -5.33
C SER A 184 -21.61 16.08 -5.38
N PHE A 185 -22.52 15.76 -4.47
CA PHE A 185 -23.96 16.11 -4.56
C PHE A 185 -24.24 17.62 -4.72
N ASN A 186 -23.43 18.47 -4.15
CA ASN A 186 -23.58 19.93 -4.22
C ASN A 186 -22.62 20.62 -5.21
N GLU A 187 -21.90 19.86 -6.03
CA GLU A 187 -20.93 20.42 -6.96
C GLU A 187 -21.57 20.88 -8.26
N ARG A 188 -21.12 22.01 -8.79
CA ARG A 188 -21.63 22.58 -10.05
C ARG A 188 -21.47 21.65 -11.25
N TYR A 189 -20.41 20.85 -11.23
CA TYR A 189 -20.11 19.85 -12.27
C TYR A 189 -20.20 18.44 -11.65
N PHE A 190 -21.39 18.12 -11.18
CA PHE A 190 -21.65 16.88 -10.45
C PHE A 190 -21.12 15.62 -11.14
N ALA A 191 -21.37 15.46 -12.44
CA ALA A 191 -20.94 14.26 -13.18
C ALA A 191 -19.43 14.12 -13.22
N ASP A 192 -18.71 15.22 -13.48
CA ASP A 192 -17.24 15.22 -13.53
C ASP A 192 -16.65 14.96 -12.14
N LYS A 193 -17.22 15.58 -11.11
CA LYS A 193 -16.78 15.38 -9.72
C LYS A 193 -17.11 13.99 -9.22
N LEU A 194 -18.25 13.43 -9.58
CA LEU A 194 -18.60 12.04 -9.28
C LEU A 194 -17.58 11.08 -9.90
N PHE A 195 -17.26 11.27 -11.18
CA PHE A 195 -16.27 10.47 -11.87
C PHE A 195 -14.88 10.58 -11.25
N GLU A 196 -14.39 11.81 -10.99
CA GLU A 196 -13.11 12.03 -10.30
C GLU A 196 -13.06 11.34 -8.94
N ASN A 197 -14.12 11.44 -8.14
CA ASN A 197 -14.19 10.81 -6.82
C ASN A 197 -14.23 9.27 -6.92
N LEU A 198 -14.95 8.73 -7.90
CA LEU A 198 -14.95 7.29 -8.16
C LEU A 198 -13.56 6.78 -8.55
N CYS A 199 -12.87 7.47 -9.47
CA CYS A 199 -11.51 7.12 -9.88
C CYS A 199 -10.50 7.24 -8.72
N ARG A 200 -10.69 8.20 -7.81
CA ARG A 200 -9.85 8.35 -6.63
C ARG A 200 -10.07 7.24 -5.59
N ASN A 201 -11.32 6.79 -5.45
CA ASN A 201 -11.70 5.80 -4.45
C ASN A 201 -11.44 4.36 -4.90
N ASN A 202 -11.29 4.13 -6.21
CA ASN A 202 -11.08 2.80 -6.79
C ASN A 202 -9.85 2.77 -7.68
N ASN A 203 -9.00 1.76 -7.51
CA ASN A 203 -7.97 1.45 -8.50
C ASN A 203 -8.53 0.55 -9.61
N ALA A 204 -7.76 0.38 -10.71
CA ALA A 204 -8.20 -0.39 -11.87
C ALA A 204 -8.75 -1.79 -11.50
N ALA A 205 -8.05 -2.52 -10.63
CA ALA A 205 -8.48 -3.87 -10.22
C ALA A 205 -9.78 -3.86 -9.38
N GLU A 206 -10.00 -2.81 -8.59
CA GLU A 206 -11.24 -2.62 -7.82
C GLU A 206 -12.40 -2.29 -8.76
N TRP A 207 -12.15 -1.48 -9.79
CA TRP A 207 -13.12 -1.21 -10.87
C TRP A 207 -13.52 -2.48 -11.61
N GLU A 208 -12.56 -3.26 -12.08
CA GLU A 208 -12.80 -4.52 -12.79
C GLU A 208 -13.63 -5.50 -11.93
N TYR A 209 -13.29 -5.64 -10.65
CA TYR A 209 -14.03 -6.49 -9.72
C TYR A 209 -15.48 -6.00 -9.56
N THR A 210 -15.66 -4.72 -9.42
CA THR A 210 -16.93 -4.05 -9.24
C THR A 210 -17.84 -4.19 -10.45
N LEU A 211 -17.28 -3.92 -11.65
CA LEU A 211 -18.01 -4.12 -12.91
C LEU A 211 -18.40 -5.58 -13.07
N THR A 212 -17.52 -6.52 -12.71
CA THR A 212 -17.84 -7.96 -12.76
C THR A 212 -19.05 -8.29 -11.89
N LEU A 213 -19.12 -7.74 -10.66
CA LEU A 213 -20.28 -7.95 -9.78
C LEU A 213 -21.56 -7.32 -10.33
N GLY A 214 -21.46 -6.09 -10.85
CA GLY A 214 -22.60 -5.41 -11.50
C GLY A 214 -23.11 -6.18 -12.71
N LEU A 215 -22.20 -6.63 -13.57
CA LEU A 215 -22.55 -7.42 -14.75
C LEU A 215 -23.17 -8.78 -14.38
N ARG A 216 -22.71 -9.44 -13.32
CA ARG A 216 -23.35 -10.67 -12.82
C ARG A 216 -24.80 -10.45 -12.40
N SER A 217 -25.11 -9.28 -11.87
CA SER A 217 -26.49 -8.92 -11.49
C SER A 217 -27.37 -8.63 -12.71
N LEU A 218 -26.78 -8.08 -13.78
CA LEU A 218 -27.48 -7.77 -15.03
C LEU A 218 -27.66 -9.00 -15.95
N PHE A 219 -26.73 -9.95 -15.87
CA PHE A 219 -26.68 -11.17 -16.66
C PHE A 219 -26.80 -12.41 -15.76
N PRO A 220 -28.00 -12.71 -15.22
CA PRO A 220 -28.21 -13.95 -14.45
C PRO A 220 -28.09 -15.17 -15.34
N ALA A 221 -28.13 -16.36 -14.73
CA ALA A 221 -28.11 -17.61 -15.48
C ALA A 221 -29.12 -17.58 -16.65
N PRO A 222 -28.77 -18.06 -17.85
CA PRO A 222 -27.63 -18.93 -18.17
C PRO A 222 -26.33 -18.21 -18.59
N PHE A 223 -26.22 -16.95 -18.33
CA PHE A 223 -24.96 -16.22 -18.57
C PHE A 223 -23.96 -16.47 -17.44
N GLU A 224 -22.68 -16.55 -17.80
CA GLU A 224 -21.57 -16.58 -16.88
C GLU A 224 -20.70 -15.34 -17.08
N VAL A 225 -20.46 -14.59 -16.00
CA VAL A 225 -19.60 -13.40 -16.01
C VAL A 225 -18.36 -13.71 -15.19
N LYS A 226 -17.19 -13.70 -15.84
CA LYS A 226 -15.88 -13.95 -15.23
C LYS A 226 -14.98 -12.75 -15.37
N LYS A 227 -14.26 -12.41 -14.28
CA LYS A 227 -13.08 -11.57 -14.36
C LYS A 227 -11.93 -12.41 -14.90
N THR A 228 -11.26 -11.93 -15.96
CA THR A 228 -10.15 -12.62 -16.64
C THR A 228 -8.82 -11.89 -16.50
N GLY A 229 -8.83 -10.59 -16.22
CA GLY A 229 -7.64 -9.77 -16.00
C GLY A 229 -6.89 -10.16 -14.73
N GLY A 230 -5.56 -10.12 -14.76
CA GLY A 230 -4.67 -10.42 -13.63
C GLY A 230 -3.22 -10.59 -14.04
N THR A 231 -2.36 -10.97 -13.08
CA THR A 231 -0.90 -11.11 -13.26
C THR A 231 -0.47 -12.20 -14.25
N THR A 232 -1.40 -13.05 -14.69
CA THR A 232 -1.21 -14.05 -15.75
C THR A 232 -2.25 -13.80 -16.83
N GLU A 233 -2.01 -12.81 -17.67
CA GLU A 233 -2.87 -12.54 -18.83
C GLU A 233 -2.79 -13.69 -19.83
N VAL A 234 -3.79 -14.56 -19.83
CA VAL A 234 -3.98 -15.59 -20.84
C VAL A 234 -4.96 -15.11 -21.92
N HIS A 235 -5.63 -13.98 -21.73
CA HIS A 235 -6.76 -13.52 -22.51
C HIS A 235 -6.56 -12.20 -23.29
N HIS A 236 -5.32 -11.89 -23.68
CA HIS A 236 -5.02 -10.78 -24.61
C HIS A 236 -5.63 -9.41 -24.23
N GLY A 237 -5.58 -9.05 -22.94
CA GLY A 237 -6.07 -7.75 -22.46
C GLY A 237 -7.58 -7.70 -22.22
N THR A 238 -8.28 -8.81 -22.23
CA THR A 238 -9.69 -8.87 -21.84
C THR A 238 -9.82 -8.91 -20.33
N ASP A 239 -10.45 -7.92 -19.72
CA ASP A 239 -10.60 -7.82 -18.26
C ASP A 239 -11.83 -8.57 -17.74
N ILE A 240 -12.92 -8.58 -18.50
CA ILE A 240 -14.16 -9.27 -18.14
C ILE A 240 -14.70 -10.05 -19.34
N LEU A 241 -15.07 -11.30 -19.10
CA LEU A 241 -15.67 -12.18 -20.08
C LEU A 241 -17.12 -12.49 -19.69
N ILE A 242 -18.05 -12.24 -20.60
CA ILE A 242 -19.44 -12.69 -20.49
C ILE A 242 -19.63 -13.84 -21.47
N SER A 243 -19.97 -15.02 -20.97
CA SER A 243 -20.23 -16.20 -21.80
C SER A 243 -21.66 -16.69 -21.63
N PHE A 244 -22.21 -17.19 -22.73
CA PHE A 244 -23.48 -17.86 -22.77
C PHE A 244 -23.32 -19.22 -23.43
N GLN A 245 -23.67 -20.28 -22.72
CA GLN A 245 -23.66 -21.64 -23.26
C GLN A 245 -25.07 -22.02 -23.70
N SER A 246 -25.23 -22.23 -24.99
CA SER A 246 -26.41 -22.88 -25.54
C SER A 246 -26.09 -24.34 -25.88
N PRO A 247 -27.10 -25.20 -26.06
CA PRO A 247 -26.88 -26.57 -26.52
C PRO A 247 -26.18 -26.68 -27.88
N PHE A 248 -26.12 -25.59 -28.64
CA PHE A 248 -25.59 -25.57 -29.99
C PHE A 248 -24.31 -24.76 -30.17
N SER A 249 -24.03 -23.82 -29.28
CA SER A 249 -22.87 -22.95 -29.40
C SER A 249 -22.54 -22.22 -28.08
N GLU A 250 -21.30 -21.85 -27.93
CA GLU A 250 -20.83 -20.91 -26.88
C GLU A 250 -20.64 -19.52 -27.51
N ILE A 251 -21.30 -18.51 -26.94
CA ILE A 251 -21.14 -17.11 -27.35
C ILE A 251 -20.35 -16.41 -26.26
N LYS A 252 -19.27 -15.68 -26.62
CA LYS A 252 -18.42 -14.93 -25.72
C LYS A 252 -18.37 -13.47 -26.10
N HIS A 253 -18.54 -12.58 -25.14
CA HIS A 253 -18.27 -11.16 -25.26
C HIS A 253 -17.16 -10.77 -24.30
N ALA A 254 -16.16 -10.09 -24.83
CA ALA A 254 -15.02 -9.55 -24.07
C ALA A 254 -15.25 -8.05 -23.82
N ILE A 255 -14.95 -7.59 -22.61
CA ILE A 255 -14.98 -6.20 -22.17
C ILE A 255 -13.62 -5.85 -21.61
#